data_bfae5714765dfa67ea99b768484efc7e
#
_entry.id   bfae5714765dfa67ea99b768484efc7e
#
_cell.length_a   1.000
_cell.length_b   1.000
_cell.length_c   1.000
_cell.angle_alpha   90.00
_cell.angle_beta   90.00
_cell.angle_gamma   90.00
#
_symmetry.space_group_name_H-M   'P 1'
#
loop_
_entity.id
_entity.type
_entity.pdbx_description
1 polymer ?
#
loop_
_entity_poly.entity_id
_entity_poly.type
_entity_poly.pdbx_seq_one_letter_code
_entity_poly.pdbx_strand_id
1 'polypeptide(L)'
;MSDPTLPSFRYRLEQQPSRTGSGGLVRAASVRQFPVSKGIAGASMRLQPGSLRELHRHTTAAEFGYVVSGSCRTTVLGPEGAATDTFGPGDVWYFPRGWGHSIHGIGSSECHFILIFDNGDFSEDHTLSVRPDRS
;
A
#
# COMPACT_ATOMS: atom_id res chain seq x y z
N MET A 1 15.96 -10.01 -27.75
CA MET A 1 15.57 -11.41 -27.52
C MET A 1 15.97 -11.83 -26.12
N SER A 2 15.10 -12.55 -25.43
CA SER A 2 15.36 -12.97 -24.04
C SER A 2 16.28 -14.17 -24.01
N ASP A 3 17.21 -14.18 -23.05
CA ASP A 3 18.01 -15.35 -22.72
C ASP A 3 17.12 -16.34 -21.93
N PRO A 4 16.92 -17.56 -22.41
CA PRO A 4 16.03 -18.52 -21.74
C PRO A 4 16.53 -18.99 -20.37
N THR A 5 17.81 -18.72 -20.03
CA THR A 5 18.35 -19.06 -18.71
C THR A 5 18.07 -17.98 -17.66
N LEU A 6 17.59 -16.81 -18.07
CA LEU A 6 17.27 -15.73 -17.15
C LEU A 6 15.78 -15.74 -16.80
N PRO A 7 15.43 -15.31 -15.58
CA PRO A 7 14.04 -15.13 -15.22
C PRO A 7 13.45 -13.93 -15.96
N SER A 8 12.14 -13.84 -16.00
CA SER A 8 11.49 -12.62 -16.47
C SER A 8 11.62 -11.52 -15.41
N PHE A 9 11.97 -10.32 -15.87
CA PHE A 9 12.05 -9.16 -15.01
C PHE A 9 10.81 -8.27 -15.14
N ARG A 10 9.75 -8.79 -15.78
CA ARG A 10 8.49 -8.08 -15.93
C ARG A 10 7.39 -8.82 -15.21
N TYR A 11 6.56 -8.07 -14.50
CA TYR A 11 5.33 -8.57 -13.89
C TYR A 11 4.19 -7.62 -14.26
N ARG A 12 3.14 -8.16 -14.83
CA ARG A 12 1.99 -7.35 -15.30
C ARG A 12 1.02 -7.15 -14.13
N LEU A 13 1.39 -6.24 -13.24
CA LEU A 13 0.71 -6.03 -11.97
C LEU A 13 -0.77 -5.73 -12.14
N GLU A 14 -1.11 -4.79 -13.01
CA GLU A 14 -2.49 -4.36 -13.16
C GLU A 14 -3.37 -5.38 -13.90
N GLN A 15 -2.77 -6.41 -14.47
CA GLN A 15 -3.50 -7.49 -15.14
C GLN A 15 -3.72 -8.70 -14.24
N GLN A 16 -3.22 -8.66 -13.01
CA GLN A 16 -3.36 -9.77 -12.08
C GLN A 16 -4.71 -9.70 -11.37
N PRO A 17 -5.21 -10.86 -10.89
CA PRO A 17 -6.40 -10.85 -10.04
C PRO A 17 -6.16 -9.95 -8.83
N SER A 18 -7.18 -9.17 -8.49
CA SER A 18 -7.12 -8.31 -7.32
C SER A 18 -7.69 -9.02 -6.10
N ARG A 19 -7.17 -8.66 -4.93
CA ARG A 19 -7.82 -8.98 -3.67
C ARG A 19 -8.72 -7.81 -3.33
N THR A 20 -10.00 -8.10 -3.09
CA THR A 20 -10.96 -7.08 -2.70
C THR A 20 -11.09 -7.05 -1.20
N GLY A 21 -11.13 -5.85 -0.65
CA GLY A 21 -11.54 -5.58 0.72
C GLY A 21 -12.73 -4.65 0.71
N SER A 22 -13.19 -4.20 1.88
CA SER A 22 -14.31 -3.27 1.91
C SER A 22 -13.87 -1.95 1.27
N GLY A 23 -14.47 -1.67 0.12
CA GLY A 23 -14.30 -0.41 -0.59
C GLY A 23 -13.05 -0.26 -1.43
N GLY A 24 -12.22 -1.31 -1.58
CA GLY A 24 -11.00 -1.17 -2.34
C GLY A 24 -10.49 -2.46 -2.98
N LEU A 25 -9.53 -2.29 -3.88
CA LEU A 25 -8.83 -3.37 -4.56
C LEU A 25 -7.34 -3.23 -4.32
N VAL A 26 -6.66 -4.37 -4.15
CA VAL A 26 -5.20 -4.39 -4.03
C VAL A 26 -4.62 -5.50 -4.93
N ARG A 27 -3.53 -5.16 -5.60
CA ARG A 27 -2.71 -6.11 -6.35
C ARG A 27 -1.28 -5.94 -5.86
N ALA A 28 -0.61 -7.03 -5.56
CA ALA A 28 0.74 -6.99 -5.00
C ALA A 28 1.73 -7.75 -5.88
N ALA A 29 2.95 -7.24 -5.92
CA ALA A 29 4.09 -7.87 -6.55
C ALA A 29 5.19 -8.00 -5.50
N SER A 30 5.05 -9.00 -4.65
CA SER A 30 6.09 -9.39 -3.69
C SER A 30 6.91 -10.53 -4.27
N VAL A 31 7.88 -11.00 -3.52
CA VAL A 31 8.68 -12.17 -3.94
C VAL A 31 7.80 -13.41 -4.16
N ARG A 32 6.63 -13.45 -3.56
CA ARG A 32 5.69 -14.57 -3.70
C ARG A 32 5.05 -14.62 -5.09
N GLN A 33 4.71 -13.47 -5.66
CA GLN A 33 4.14 -13.38 -6.99
C GLN A 33 5.20 -13.16 -8.07
N PHE A 34 6.29 -12.52 -7.70
CA PHE A 34 7.35 -12.08 -8.60
C PHE A 34 8.70 -12.45 -8.00
N PRO A 35 9.15 -13.70 -8.16
CA PRO A 35 10.28 -14.25 -7.41
C PRO A 35 11.60 -13.50 -7.55
N VAL A 36 11.80 -12.77 -8.64
CA VAL A 36 13.02 -11.99 -8.85
C VAL A 36 13.05 -10.76 -7.92
N SER A 37 11.91 -10.36 -7.37
CA SER A 37 11.78 -9.16 -6.54
C SER A 37 12.13 -9.46 -5.09
N LYS A 38 13.42 -9.68 -4.82
CA LYS A 38 13.86 -10.14 -3.50
C LYS A 38 14.04 -9.01 -2.49
N GLY A 39 14.50 -7.86 -2.94
CA GLY A 39 14.82 -6.75 -2.05
C GLY A 39 13.80 -5.64 -2.01
N ILE A 40 12.81 -5.69 -2.87
CA ILE A 40 11.80 -4.63 -2.98
C ILE A 40 10.48 -5.28 -3.42
N ALA A 41 9.37 -4.70 -2.99
CA ALA A 41 8.04 -5.14 -3.41
C ALA A 41 7.20 -3.93 -3.76
N GLY A 42 6.16 -4.16 -4.55
CA GLY A 42 5.22 -3.12 -4.92
C GLY A 42 3.79 -3.58 -4.79
N ALA A 43 2.89 -2.62 -4.70
CA ALA A 43 1.46 -2.89 -4.73
C ALA A 43 0.73 -1.75 -5.43
N SER A 44 -0.37 -2.09 -6.09
CA SER A 44 -1.30 -1.11 -6.64
C SER A 44 -2.57 -1.20 -5.82
N MET A 45 -3.03 -0.06 -5.32
CA MET A 45 -4.22 0.00 -4.49
C MET A 45 -5.18 1.04 -5.01
N ARG A 46 -6.47 0.70 -4.97
CA ARG A 46 -7.55 1.60 -5.37
C ARG A 46 -8.59 1.65 -4.27
N LEU A 47 -8.89 2.85 -3.79
CA LEU A 47 -9.90 3.07 -2.75
C LEU A 47 -11.03 3.90 -3.32
N GLN A 48 -12.25 3.45 -3.09
CA GLN A 48 -13.44 4.23 -3.41
C GLN A 48 -13.55 5.44 -2.48
N PRO A 49 -14.22 6.51 -2.91
CA PRO A 49 -14.45 7.66 -2.02
C PRO A 49 -15.15 7.22 -0.73
N GLY A 50 -14.64 7.68 0.39
CA GLY A 50 -15.17 7.34 1.70
C GLY A 50 -14.69 6.02 2.27
N SER A 51 -13.97 5.22 1.50
CA SER A 51 -13.45 3.94 1.97
C SER A 51 -12.20 4.12 2.81
N LEU A 52 -11.98 3.20 3.73
CA LEU A 52 -10.89 3.25 4.68
C LEU A 52 -10.04 1.98 4.58
N ARG A 53 -8.75 2.15 4.31
CA ARG A 53 -7.76 1.11 4.57
C ARG A 53 -7.40 1.21 6.05
N GLU A 54 -7.87 0.25 6.81
CA GLU A 54 -7.83 0.30 8.27
C GLU A 54 -6.40 0.39 8.80
N LEU A 55 -6.30 0.82 10.06
CA LEU A 55 -5.03 0.93 10.76
C LEU A 55 -4.31 -0.41 10.78
N HIS A 56 -3.09 -0.41 10.28
CA HIS A 56 -2.23 -1.59 10.21
C HIS A 56 -0.77 -1.13 10.21
N ARG A 57 0.15 -2.06 10.26
CA ARG A 57 1.57 -1.77 10.11
C ARG A 57 2.26 -2.88 9.34
N HIS A 58 3.40 -2.53 8.78
CA HIS A 58 4.30 -3.49 8.13
C HIS A 58 5.52 -3.63 9.04
N THR A 59 5.68 -4.79 9.65
CA THR A 59 6.76 -5.00 10.63
C THR A 59 8.09 -5.28 9.97
N THR A 60 8.09 -5.65 8.69
CA THR A 60 9.29 -6.05 7.96
C THR A 60 9.74 -5.04 6.92
N ALA A 61 9.00 -3.97 6.69
CA ALA A 61 9.31 -3.02 5.62
C ALA A 61 8.81 -1.62 5.95
N ALA A 62 9.50 -0.62 5.43
CA ALA A 62 8.98 0.72 5.30
C ALA A 62 8.09 0.79 4.06
N GLU A 63 7.16 1.73 4.03
CA GLU A 63 6.25 1.92 2.92
C GLU A 63 6.46 3.30 2.30
N PHE A 64 6.63 3.31 0.98
CA PHE A 64 6.67 4.54 0.20
C PHE A 64 5.46 4.53 -0.73
N GLY A 65 4.64 5.58 -0.70
CA GLY A 65 3.43 5.67 -1.50
C GLY A 65 3.50 6.81 -2.51
N TYR A 66 2.88 6.61 -3.66
CA TYR A 66 2.76 7.61 -4.72
C TYR A 66 1.32 7.63 -5.21
N VAL A 67 0.68 8.79 -5.16
CA VAL A 67 -0.70 8.95 -5.63
C VAL A 67 -0.70 9.16 -7.13
N VAL A 68 -1.37 8.26 -7.85
CA VAL A 68 -1.52 8.36 -9.31
C VAL A 68 -2.71 9.24 -9.67
N SER A 69 -3.85 9.01 -9.03
CA SER A 69 -5.07 9.78 -9.29
C SER A 69 -5.98 9.74 -8.07
N GLY A 70 -6.91 10.68 -8.01
CA GLY A 70 -7.80 10.82 -6.86
C GLY A 70 -7.10 11.47 -5.67
N SER A 71 -7.72 11.36 -4.51
CA SER A 71 -7.22 11.98 -3.27
C SER A 71 -7.43 11.05 -2.09
N CYS A 72 -6.53 11.14 -1.13
CA CYS A 72 -6.66 10.38 0.11
C CYS A 72 -6.10 11.17 1.29
N ARG A 73 -6.46 10.71 2.48
CA ARG A 73 -5.92 11.22 3.74
C ARG A 73 -5.25 10.07 4.45
N THR A 74 -4.04 10.29 4.93
CA THR A 74 -3.33 9.28 5.71
C THR A 74 -3.22 9.73 7.15
N THR A 75 -3.22 8.77 8.07
CA THR A 75 -2.86 8.99 9.46
C THR A 75 -1.77 8.01 9.81
N VAL A 76 -0.66 8.50 10.37
CA VAL A 76 0.45 7.66 10.78
C VAL A 76 0.69 7.85 12.27
N LEU A 77 0.91 6.74 12.97
CA LEU A 77 1.11 6.72 14.42
C LEU A 77 2.57 6.40 14.72
N GLY A 78 3.27 7.36 15.28
CA GLY A 78 4.65 7.18 15.75
C GLY A 78 4.72 7.18 17.26
N PRO A 79 5.93 7.01 17.82
CA PRO A 79 6.11 6.98 19.27
C PRO A 79 5.67 8.25 19.98
N GLU A 80 5.69 9.38 19.28
CA GLU A 80 5.42 10.68 19.88
C GLU A 80 4.07 11.26 19.51
N GLY A 81 3.23 10.50 18.77
CA GLY A 81 1.92 10.96 18.40
C GLY A 81 1.54 10.58 16.98
N ALA A 82 0.51 11.23 16.48
CA ALA A 82 -0.06 10.97 15.16
C ALA A 82 0.14 12.16 14.23
N ALA A 83 0.32 11.86 12.94
CA ALA A 83 0.35 12.88 11.89
C ALA A 83 -0.70 12.53 10.83
N THR A 84 -1.47 13.52 10.43
CA THR A 84 -2.51 13.36 9.41
C THR A 84 -2.24 14.34 8.28
N ASP A 85 -2.25 13.83 7.05
CA ASP A 85 -2.02 14.63 5.86
C ASP A 85 -2.98 14.23 4.75
N THR A 86 -3.21 15.15 3.82
CA THR A 86 -4.05 14.96 2.64
C THR A 86 -3.16 14.96 1.40
N PHE A 87 -3.41 14.02 0.48
CA PHE A 87 -2.59 13.79 -0.70
C PHE A 87 -3.44 13.83 -1.96
N GLY A 88 -2.87 14.39 -3.01
CA GLY A 88 -3.43 14.37 -4.35
C GLY A 88 -2.44 13.82 -5.36
N PRO A 89 -2.81 13.80 -6.67
CA PRO A 89 -1.95 13.21 -7.70
C PRO A 89 -0.55 13.79 -7.70
N GLY A 90 0.45 12.91 -7.73
CA GLY A 90 1.85 13.29 -7.72
C GLY A 90 2.47 13.42 -6.32
N ASP A 91 1.67 13.37 -5.28
CA ASP A 91 2.19 13.42 -3.92
C ASP A 91 2.71 12.06 -3.47
N VAL A 92 3.66 12.09 -2.54
CA VAL A 92 4.24 10.88 -1.96
C VAL A 92 4.15 10.90 -0.45
N TRP A 93 4.16 9.69 0.14
CA TRP A 93 4.33 9.53 1.59
C TRP A 93 5.41 8.52 1.90
N TYR A 94 5.88 8.59 3.13
CA TYR A 94 6.80 7.60 3.68
C TYR A 94 6.32 7.21 5.08
N PHE A 95 6.13 5.91 5.29
CA PHE A 95 5.79 5.37 6.60
C PHE A 95 6.95 4.51 7.09
N PRO A 96 7.57 4.87 8.23
CA PRO A 96 8.64 4.06 8.79
C PRO A 96 8.19 2.65 9.10
N ARG A 97 9.12 1.72 9.05
CA ARG A 97 8.85 0.34 9.39
C ARG A 97 8.23 0.24 10.79
N GLY A 98 7.16 -0.52 10.89
CA GLY A 98 6.50 -0.78 12.15
C GLY A 98 5.54 0.29 12.64
N TRP A 99 5.50 1.46 11.99
CA TRP A 99 4.56 2.50 12.38
C TRP A 99 3.16 2.19 11.85
N GLY A 100 2.16 2.31 12.73
CA GLY A 100 0.77 2.12 12.33
C GLY A 100 0.31 3.23 11.41
N HIS A 101 -0.50 2.86 10.41
CA HIS A 101 -1.05 3.86 9.50
C HIS A 101 -2.39 3.41 8.93
N SER A 102 -3.17 4.39 8.51
CA SER A 102 -4.44 4.17 7.82
C SER A 102 -4.53 5.12 6.63
N ILE A 103 -5.31 4.73 5.63
CA ILE A 103 -5.49 5.52 4.42
C ILE A 103 -6.99 5.61 4.14
N HIS A 104 -7.48 6.84 4.00
CA HIS A 104 -8.88 7.12 3.79
C HIS A 104 -9.07 7.78 2.42
N GLY A 105 -9.84 7.15 1.55
CA GLY A 105 -10.22 7.75 0.26
C GLY A 105 -11.13 8.95 0.49
N ILE A 106 -10.78 10.09 -0.08
CA ILE A 106 -11.56 11.32 0.05
C ILE A 106 -11.89 11.85 -1.33
N GLY A 107 -12.70 12.92 -1.37
CA GLY A 107 -13.12 13.48 -2.65
C GLY A 107 -14.27 12.69 -3.26
N SER A 108 -14.42 12.79 -4.58
CA SER A 108 -15.57 12.24 -5.31
C SER A 108 -15.19 11.15 -6.30
N SER A 109 -13.92 10.81 -6.41
CA SER A 109 -13.44 9.79 -7.34
C SER A 109 -12.54 8.79 -6.63
N GLU A 110 -12.35 7.64 -7.26
CA GLU A 110 -11.45 6.60 -6.77
C GLU A 110 -10.03 7.15 -6.59
N CYS A 111 -9.39 6.80 -5.49
CA CYS A 111 -7.98 7.11 -5.28
C CYS A 111 -7.14 5.91 -5.68
N HIS A 112 -6.25 6.09 -6.64
CA HIS A 112 -5.30 5.09 -7.07
C HIS A 112 -3.90 5.49 -6.63
N PHE A 113 -3.23 4.60 -5.89
CA PHE A 113 -1.86 4.85 -5.45
C PHE A 113 -1.02 3.58 -5.55
N ILE A 114 0.28 3.80 -5.71
CA ILE A 114 1.28 2.74 -5.81
C ILE A 114 2.09 2.75 -4.54
N LEU A 115 2.32 1.58 -3.98
CA LEU A 115 3.14 1.38 -2.78
C LEU A 115 4.42 0.65 -3.14
N ILE A 116 5.51 1.08 -2.53
CA ILE A 116 6.80 0.42 -2.64
C ILE A 116 7.27 0.08 -1.22
N PHE A 117 7.70 -1.15 -1.03
CA PHE A 117 8.23 -1.65 0.25
C PHE A 117 9.69 -2.03 0.06
N ASP A 118 10.52 -1.74 1.06
CA ASP A 118 11.95 -2.05 1.01
C ASP A 118 12.28 -3.48 1.46
N ASN A 119 11.38 -4.40 1.19
CA ASN A 119 11.54 -5.83 1.43
C ASN A 119 10.68 -6.58 0.41
N GLY A 120 11.25 -7.57 -0.24
CA GLY A 120 10.50 -8.37 -1.21
C GLY A 120 9.39 -9.19 -0.59
N ASP A 121 9.46 -9.45 0.71
CA ASP A 121 8.45 -10.21 1.46
C ASP A 121 7.93 -9.36 2.62
N PHE A 122 7.19 -8.31 2.28
CA PHE A 122 6.59 -7.46 3.30
C PHE A 122 5.42 -8.17 3.98
N SER A 123 5.20 -7.85 5.25
CA SER A 123 4.09 -8.38 6.04
C SER A 123 3.17 -7.28 6.51
N GLU A 124 1.95 -7.65 6.86
CA GLU A 124 0.98 -6.76 7.49
C GLU A 124 0.60 -7.30 8.86
N ASP A 125 0.49 -6.41 9.82
CA ASP A 125 0.05 -6.73 11.16
C ASP A 125 -1.09 -5.80 11.55
N HIS A 126 -2.25 -6.39 11.82
CA HIS A 126 -3.46 -5.67 12.19
C HIS A 126 -3.68 -5.57 13.70
N THR A 127 -2.71 -5.99 14.49
CA THR A 127 -2.86 -5.97 15.95
C THR A 127 -3.00 -4.55 16.51
N LEU A 128 -2.60 -3.57 15.72
CA LEU A 128 -2.77 -2.16 16.09
C LEU A 128 -4.19 -1.65 15.87
N SER A 129 -5.01 -2.39 15.16
CA SER A 129 -6.31 -1.91 14.75
C SER A 129 -7.20 -1.68 15.96
N VAL A 130 -7.44 -0.42 16.25
CA VAL A 130 -8.52 -0.02 17.13
C VAL A 130 -9.76 -0.02 16.26
N ARG A 131 -10.74 -0.78 16.62
CA ARG A 131 -11.94 -0.88 15.80
C ARG A 131 -12.74 0.41 15.91
N PRO A 132 -12.96 1.08 14.79
CA PRO A 132 -13.67 2.36 14.82
C PRO A 132 -15.09 2.23 15.36
N ASP A 133 -15.70 1.09 15.16
CA ASP A 133 -17.05 0.80 15.59
C ASP A 133 -17.20 0.64 17.10
N ARG A 134 -16.10 0.66 17.82
CA ARG A 134 -16.09 0.54 19.29
C ARG A 134 -15.98 1.88 19.99
N SER A 135 -15.80 2.90 19.24
CA SER A 135 -15.72 4.23 19.81
C SER A 135 -17.11 4.80 20.05
#